data_3936160b8be223fbff56ef4fc22b7cf1
#
_entry.id   3936160b8be223fbff56ef4fc22b7cf1
#
_cell.length_a   1.000
_cell.length_b   1.000
_cell.length_c   1.000
_cell.angle_alpha   90.00
_cell.angle_beta   90.00
_cell.angle_gamma   90.00
#
_symmetry.space_group_name_H-M   'P 1'
#
loop_
_entity.id
_entity.type
_entity.pdbx_description
1 polymer ?
#
loop_
_entity_poly.entity_id
_entity_poly.type
_entity_poly.pdbx_seq_one_letter_code
_entity_poly.pdbx_strand_id
1 'polypeptide(L)'
;AANIVRGPVDPATPNLPGPIVSILEINQNLGKLRASGFDVDLRATSSPSRWGRVSAQITGSHLDNWAVAFDGVNAVSVAGTYFGASFPRWQHTLTLGWDRKPWSASLVQSWREGYVDERTGLDGNPRRVSPYRTWDAQIAYGDDRAGLRFAAGVKNVFNRPPPVSNQSDTFQVGYDPTYADPRGRGYYLRVVYGWH
;
A
#
# COMPACT_ATOMS: atom_id res chain seq x y z
N ALA A 1 3.72 25.76 23.94
CA ALA A 1 4.45 26.36 25.08
C ALA A 1 3.74 26.16 26.41
N ALA A 2 2.44 25.89 26.42
CA ALA A 2 1.66 25.69 27.65
C ALA A 2 2.00 24.39 28.43
N ASN A 3 2.70 23.45 27.78
CA ASN A 3 3.02 22.12 28.36
C ASN A 3 4.43 22.05 28.97
N ILE A 4 5.18 23.19 28.96
CA ILE A 4 6.54 23.23 29.51
C ILE A 4 6.51 24.10 30.78
N VAL A 5 6.78 23.47 31.92
CA VAL A 5 6.95 24.16 33.19
C VAL A 5 8.42 24.50 33.36
N ARG A 6 8.71 25.78 33.61
CA ARG A 6 10.07 26.28 33.82
C ARG A 6 10.24 26.79 35.22
N GLY A 7 11.45 26.63 35.73
CA GLY A 7 11.90 27.20 36.97
C GLY A 7 12.17 28.73 36.85
N PRO A 8 12.58 29.37 37.94
CA PRO A 8 12.89 30.79 37.93
C PRO A 8 14.04 31.10 36.97
N VAL A 9 14.02 32.31 36.39
CA VAL A 9 15.08 32.80 35.55
C VAL A 9 16.34 33.06 36.39
N ASP A 10 17.48 32.59 35.90
CA ASP A 10 18.79 32.85 36.57
C ASP A 10 19.10 34.35 36.49
N PRO A 11 19.33 35.02 37.66
CA PRO A 11 19.73 36.42 37.67
C PRO A 11 21.01 36.75 36.91
N ALA A 12 21.91 35.78 36.75
CA ALA A 12 23.14 35.93 35.99
C ALA A 12 22.91 35.91 34.46
N THR A 13 21.77 35.37 34.01
CA THR A 13 21.41 35.29 32.60
C THR A 13 19.93 35.67 32.35
N PRO A 14 19.55 36.94 32.63
CA PRO A 14 18.15 37.34 32.68
C PRO A 14 17.43 37.29 31.33
N ASN A 15 18.17 37.19 30.23
CA ASN A 15 17.61 37.08 28.87
C ASN A 15 17.34 35.63 28.44
N LEU A 16 17.71 34.65 29.25
CA LEU A 16 17.41 33.22 28.99
C LEU A 16 16.21 32.77 29.81
N PRO A 17 15.32 31.93 29.24
CA PRO A 17 14.23 31.37 30.02
C PRO A 17 14.80 30.42 31.07
N GLY A 18 14.12 30.35 32.24
CA GLY A 18 14.51 29.43 33.33
C GLY A 18 14.55 27.95 32.87
N PRO A 19 15.26 27.11 33.65
CA PRO A 19 15.44 25.70 33.32
C PRO A 19 14.09 24.97 33.20
N ILE A 20 14.00 24.01 32.32
CA ILE A 20 12.79 23.15 32.19
C ILE A 20 12.73 22.25 33.42
N VAL A 21 11.67 22.39 34.21
CA VAL A 21 11.41 21.59 35.42
C VAL A 21 10.59 20.34 35.07
N SER A 22 9.58 20.52 34.21
CA SER A 22 8.77 19.39 33.74
C SER A 22 8.14 19.69 32.38
N ILE A 23 7.86 18.62 31.64
CA ILE A 23 7.08 18.65 30.40
C ILE A 23 5.82 17.83 30.66
N LEU A 24 4.65 18.46 30.48
CA LEU A 24 3.36 17.77 30.60
C LEU A 24 3.00 17.16 29.27
N GLU A 25 3.16 15.86 29.15
CA GLU A 25 2.67 15.07 27.98
C GLU A 25 1.22 14.67 28.26
N ILE A 26 0.27 15.38 27.66
CA ILE A 26 -1.15 15.08 27.74
C ILE A 26 -1.68 14.73 26.36
N ASN A 27 -2.44 13.66 26.28
CA ASN A 27 -3.16 13.32 25.05
C ASN A 27 -4.25 14.36 24.81
N GLN A 28 -4.10 15.09 23.70
CA GLN A 28 -5.07 16.10 23.27
C GLN A 28 -5.62 15.74 21.91
N ASN A 29 -6.89 16.00 21.70
CA ASN A 29 -7.56 15.80 20.41
C ASN A 29 -7.28 17.01 19.51
N LEU A 30 -6.04 17.11 18.99
CA LEU A 30 -5.53 18.28 18.27
C LEU A 30 -5.81 18.25 16.77
N GLY A 31 -6.26 17.11 16.23
CA GLY A 31 -6.37 16.94 14.79
C GLY A 31 -7.77 16.55 14.31
N LYS A 32 -8.04 16.89 13.06
CA LYS A 32 -9.19 16.37 12.30
C LYS A 32 -8.68 15.64 11.07
N LEU A 33 -9.25 14.45 10.82
CA LEU A 33 -9.02 13.69 9.61
C LEU A 33 -10.32 13.60 8.84
N ARG A 34 -10.26 13.87 7.52
CA ARG A 34 -11.38 13.70 6.61
C ARG A 34 -10.90 12.86 5.43
N ALA A 35 -11.61 11.78 5.14
CA ALA A 35 -11.36 10.94 3.99
C ALA A 35 -12.64 10.85 3.14
N SER A 36 -12.49 10.89 1.83
CA SER A 36 -13.55 10.63 0.88
C SER A 36 -13.02 9.90 -0.34
N GLY A 37 -13.86 9.07 -0.95
CA GLY A 37 -13.52 8.27 -2.10
C GLY A 37 -14.62 7.27 -2.41
N PHE A 38 -14.35 6.34 -3.30
CA PHE A 38 -15.25 5.24 -3.62
C PHE A 38 -14.49 3.96 -3.91
N ASP A 39 -15.16 2.83 -3.67
CA ASP A 39 -14.68 1.50 -3.99
C ASP A 39 -15.48 0.90 -5.14
N VAL A 40 -14.82 0.06 -5.93
CA VAL A 40 -15.40 -0.67 -7.05
C VAL A 40 -15.15 -2.16 -6.85
N ASP A 41 -16.18 -2.98 -6.95
CA ASP A 41 -16.08 -4.45 -7.08
C ASP A 41 -17.00 -4.91 -8.21
N LEU A 42 -16.40 -5.34 -9.32
CA LEU A 42 -17.11 -5.87 -10.48
C LEU A 42 -16.68 -7.31 -10.70
N ARG A 43 -17.67 -8.20 -10.92
CA ARG A 43 -17.46 -9.62 -11.19
C ARG A 43 -18.22 -10.02 -12.43
N ALA A 44 -17.57 -10.81 -13.27
CA ALA A 44 -18.16 -11.47 -14.40
C ALA A 44 -17.74 -12.94 -14.44
N THR A 45 -18.65 -13.83 -14.78
CA THR A 45 -18.37 -15.27 -14.91
C THR A 45 -19.13 -15.80 -16.11
N SER A 46 -18.44 -16.53 -16.99
CA SER A 46 -19.07 -17.16 -18.13
C SER A 46 -19.91 -18.38 -17.72
N SER A 47 -20.89 -18.74 -18.53
CA SER A 47 -21.53 -20.07 -18.42
C SER A 47 -20.49 -21.18 -18.62
N PRO A 48 -20.67 -22.35 -17.98
CA PRO A 48 -19.84 -23.52 -18.24
C PRO A 48 -19.88 -23.92 -19.72
N SER A 49 -18.72 -24.23 -20.28
CA SER A 49 -18.59 -24.67 -21.68
C SER A 49 -17.62 -25.85 -21.78
N ARG A 50 -17.49 -26.42 -22.97
CA ARG A 50 -16.46 -27.44 -23.24
C ARG A 50 -15.02 -26.95 -22.97
N TRP A 51 -14.80 -25.64 -22.99
CA TRP A 51 -13.53 -25.01 -22.69
C TRP A 51 -13.34 -24.66 -21.22
N GLY A 52 -14.33 -24.95 -20.39
CA GLY A 52 -14.35 -24.59 -18.98
C GLY A 52 -15.16 -23.32 -18.72
N ARG A 53 -14.92 -22.73 -17.55
CA ARG A 53 -15.53 -21.50 -17.07
C ARG A 53 -14.44 -20.43 -16.94
N VAL A 54 -14.73 -19.25 -17.41
CA VAL A 54 -13.84 -18.08 -17.25
C VAL A 54 -14.50 -17.09 -16.29
N SER A 55 -13.70 -16.50 -15.40
CA SER A 55 -14.13 -15.45 -14.49
C SER A 55 -13.18 -14.26 -14.57
N ALA A 56 -13.73 -13.09 -14.33
CA ALA A 56 -12.97 -11.85 -14.18
C ALA A 56 -13.53 -11.08 -12.98
N GLN A 57 -12.67 -10.56 -12.15
CA GLN A 57 -13.02 -9.67 -11.04
C GLN A 57 -12.04 -8.51 -11.02
N ILE A 58 -12.56 -7.31 -10.88
CA ILE A 58 -11.78 -6.12 -10.57
C ILE A 58 -12.29 -5.53 -9.26
N THR A 59 -11.37 -5.36 -8.30
CA THR A 59 -11.62 -4.67 -7.03
C THR A 59 -10.68 -3.48 -6.97
N GLY A 60 -11.20 -2.29 -6.72
CA GLY A 60 -10.36 -1.09 -6.70
C GLY A 60 -10.94 -0.01 -5.78
N SER A 61 -10.08 0.91 -5.38
CA SER A 61 -10.40 2.05 -4.53
C SER A 61 -9.89 3.32 -5.16
N HIS A 62 -10.72 4.36 -5.15
CA HIS A 62 -10.34 5.72 -5.50
C HIS A 62 -10.41 6.63 -4.28
N LEU A 63 -9.32 7.32 -4.00
CA LEU A 63 -9.18 8.28 -2.92
C LEU A 63 -9.27 9.70 -3.49
N ASP A 64 -10.43 10.35 -3.32
CA ASP A 64 -10.61 11.74 -3.74
C ASP A 64 -9.83 12.68 -2.82
N ASN A 65 -10.00 12.47 -1.53
CA ASN A 65 -9.44 13.35 -0.52
C ASN A 65 -9.04 12.56 0.74
N TRP A 66 -7.86 12.87 1.28
CA TRP A 66 -7.41 12.47 2.60
C TRP A 66 -6.80 13.69 3.23
N ALA A 67 -7.57 14.42 4.00
CA ALA A 67 -7.15 15.70 4.56
C ALA A 67 -6.89 15.58 6.06
N VAL A 68 -5.73 16.07 6.48
CA VAL A 68 -5.28 16.10 7.86
C VAL A 68 -5.11 17.54 8.29
N ALA A 69 -5.71 17.91 9.42
CA ALA A 69 -5.55 19.21 10.05
C ALA A 69 -4.94 19.01 11.44
N PHE A 70 -3.71 19.42 11.65
CA PHE A 70 -3.02 19.32 12.94
C PHE A 70 -3.36 20.46 13.90
N ASP A 71 -3.75 21.60 13.36
CA ASP A 71 -4.17 22.79 14.11
C ASP A 71 -5.69 22.87 14.28
N GLY A 72 -6.41 21.88 13.74
CA GLY A 72 -7.88 21.84 13.74
C GLY A 72 -8.55 22.81 12.76
N VAL A 73 -7.80 23.62 12.03
CA VAL A 73 -8.29 24.68 11.14
C VAL A 73 -7.90 24.43 9.69
N ASN A 74 -6.63 24.18 9.41
CA ASN A 74 -6.09 24.09 8.05
C ASN A 74 -5.93 22.62 7.65
N ALA A 75 -6.89 22.07 6.93
CA ALA A 75 -6.82 20.71 6.42
C ALA A 75 -6.07 20.69 5.08
N VAL A 76 -4.97 19.94 5.02
CA VAL A 76 -4.20 19.71 3.81
C VAL A 76 -4.50 18.31 3.27
N SER A 77 -4.90 18.23 1.99
CA SER A 77 -5.10 16.94 1.34
C SER A 77 -3.76 16.31 0.96
N VAL A 78 -3.56 15.07 1.40
CA VAL A 78 -2.37 14.27 1.08
C VAL A 78 -2.65 13.18 0.04
N ALA A 79 -3.86 13.14 -0.52
CA ALA A 79 -4.20 12.22 -1.60
C ALA A 79 -3.30 12.43 -2.82
N GLY A 80 -2.66 11.37 -3.31
CA GLY A 80 -1.68 11.42 -4.39
C GLY A 80 -0.28 11.86 -3.97
N THR A 81 0.02 11.91 -2.66
CA THR A 81 1.32 12.32 -2.13
C THR A 81 1.84 11.30 -1.10
N TYR A 82 3.10 11.47 -0.68
CA TYR A 82 3.66 10.81 0.50
C TYR A 82 3.48 11.71 1.73
N PHE A 83 2.99 11.12 2.82
CA PHE A 83 2.85 11.78 4.11
C PHE A 83 2.94 10.75 5.24
N GLY A 84 4.17 10.36 5.61
CA GLY A 84 4.43 9.23 6.52
C GLY A 84 4.06 7.85 5.94
N ALA A 85 3.31 7.85 4.85
CA ALA A 85 2.99 6.71 3.99
C ALA A 85 2.58 7.24 2.61
N SER A 86 2.57 6.39 1.59
CA SER A 86 2.06 6.73 0.27
C SER A 86 0.53 6.68 0.25
N PHE A 87 -0.11 7.70 -0.36
CA PHE A 87 -1.56 7.80 -0.54
C PHE A 87 -1.91 7.85 -2.04
N PRO A 88 -1.71 6.76 -2.81
CA PRO A 88 -2.08 6.75 -4.23
C PRO A 88 -3.59 7.01 -4.38
N ARG A 89 -3.96 7.82 -5.41
CA ARG A 89 -5.38 8.12 -5.64
C ARG A 89 -6.16 6.93 -6.14
N TRP A 90 -5.54 6.07 -6.94
CA TRP A 90 -6.18 4.86 -7.44
C TRP A 90 -5.33 3.62 -7.21
N GLN A 91 -5.97 2.56 -6.76
CA GLN A 91 -5.39 1.22 -6.72
C GLN A 91 -6.43 0.17 -7.08
N HIS A 92 -6.00 -0.90 -7.74
CA HIS A 92 -6.89 -2.00 -8.04
C HIS A 92 -6.16 -3.35 -8.11
N THR A 93 -6.95 -4.41 -7.95
CA THR A 93 -6.56 -5.78 -8.24
C THR A 93 -7.53 -6.33 -9.29
N LEU A 94 -6.99 -6.79 -10.42
CA LEU A 94 -7.72 -7.53 -11.44
C LEU A 94 -7.35 -9.02 -11.31
N THR A 95 -8.36 -9.86 -11.15
CA THR A 95 -8.20 -11.32 -11.11
C THR A 95 -8.92 -11.93 -12.30
N LEU A 96 -8.18 -12.68 -13.12
CA LEU A 96 -8.72 -13.52 -14.17
C LEU A 96 -8.59 -14.97 -13.75
N GLY A 97 -9.67 -15.73 -13.85
CA GLY A 97 -9.73 -17.14 -13.51
C GLY A 97 -10.20 -17.98 -14.68
N TRP A 98 -9.65 -19.17 -14.78
CA TRP A 98 -10.12 -20.23 -15.66
C TRP A 98 -10.22 -21.54 -14.89
N ASP A 99 -11.32 -22.24 -15.05
CA ASP A 99 -11.62 -23.49 -14.38
C ASP A 99 -12.17 -24.52 -15.38
N ARG A 100 -11.48 -25.65 -15.50
CA ARG A 100 -11.89 -26.82 -16.27
C ARG A 100 -11.33 -28.05 -15.59
N LYS A 101 -12.13 -28.68 -14.71
CA LYS A 101 -11.69 -29.86 -13.96
C LYS A 101 -10.95 -30.87 -14.85
N PRO A 102 -9.82 -31.40 -14.38
CA PRO A 102 -9.19 -31.20 -13.05
C PRO A 102 -8.29 -29.97 -12.94
N TRP A 103 -8.21 -29.13 -13.97
CA TRP A 103 -7.33 -27.98 -14.06
C TRP A 103 -8.02 -26.67 -13.69
N SER A 104 -7.25 -25.78 -13.08
CA SER A 104 -7.60 -24.37 -12.94
C SER A 104 -6.37 -23.48 -13.12
N ALA A 105 -6.60 -22.25 -13.56
CA ALA A 105 -5.54 -21.26 -13.69
C ALA A 105 -6.04 -19.89 -13.22
N SER A 106 -5.14 -19.06 -12.73
CA SER A 106 -5.43 -17.67 -12.39
C SER A 106 -4.30 -16.73 -12.77
N LEU A 107 -4.68 -15.52 -13.15
CA LEU A 107 -3.77 -14.41 -13.40
C LEU A 107 -4.26 -13.22 -12.60
N VAL A 108 -3.40 -12.65 -11.76
CA VAL A 108 -3.72 -11.53 -10.89
C VAL A 108 -2.82 -10.36 -11.25
N GLN A 109 -3.43 -9.21 -11.55
CA GLN A 109 -2.73 -7.95 -11.66
C GLN A 109 -2.99 -7.13 -10.40
N SER A 110 -1.94 -6.64 -9.77
CA SER A 110 -2.01 -5.58 -8.75
C SER A 110 -1.45 -4.29 -9.35
N TRP A 111 -2.20 -3.21 -9.22
CA TRP A 111 -1.79 -1.90 -9.74
C TRP A 111 -2.07 -0.81 -8.70
N ARG A 112 -1.10 0.08 -8.55
CA ARG A 112 -1.20 1.29 -7.72
C ARG A 112 -0.74 2.49 -8.53
N GLU A 113 -1.50 3.56 -8.49
CA GLU A 113 -1.12 4.83 -9.11
C GLU A 113 0.11 5.40 -8.44
N GLY A 114 0.95 6.11 -9.21
CA GLY A 114 2.08 6.84 -8.67
C GLY A 114 1.64 8.02 -7.80
N TYR A 115 2.58 8.56 -7.05
CA TYR A 115 2.33 9.66 -6.13
C TYR A 115 3.46 10.70 -6.18
N VAL A 116 3.22 11.88 -5.61
CA VAL A 116 4.26 12.89 -5.40
C VAL A 116 5.05 12.52 -4.15
N ASP A 117 6.37 12.38 -4.32
CA ASP A 117 7.30 12.01 -3.25
C ASP A 117 7.40 13.11 -2.18
N GLU A 118 7.86 12.75 -0.99
CA GLU A 118 8.07 13.69 0.12
C GLU A 118 9.13 14.74 -0.23
N ARG A 119 10.21 14.31 -0.88
CA ARG A 119 11.35 15.17 -1.21
C ARG A 119 11.40 15.51 -2.69
N THR A 120 11.84 16.71 -2.96
CA THR A 120 12.13 17.17 -4.31
C THR A 120 13.28 16.37 -4.95
N GLY A 121 13.34 16.38 -6.27
CA GLY A 121 14.51 15.92 -7.01
C GLY A 121 15.72 16.82 -6.85
N LEU A 122 16.84 16.44 -7.45
CA LEU A 122 18.07 17.24 -7.46
C LEU A 122 17.89 18.58 -8.21
N ASP A 123 16.89 18.66 -9.07
CA ASP A 123 16.48 19.86 -9.82
C ASP A 123 15.56 20.81 -9.01
N GLY A 124 15.28 20.49 -7.76
CA GLY A 124 14.38 21.25 -6.88
C GLY A 124 12.89 21.07 -7.17
N ASN A 125 12.52 20.28 -8.18
CA ASN A 125 11.12 20.04 -8.54
C ASN A 125 10.49 18.90 -7.74
N PRO A 126 9.16 18.91 -7.52
CA PRO A 126 8.45 17.79 -6.93
C PRO A 126 8.71 16.49 -7.72
N ARG A 127 9.25 15.48 -7.07
CA ARG A 127 9.50 14.18 -7.69
C ARG A 127 8.22 13.37 -7.75
N ARG A 128 8.02 12.63 -8.85
CA ARG A 128 6.94 11.66 -8.96
C ARG A 128 7.48 10.25 -8.88
N VAL A 129 6.92 9.46 -7.97
CA VAL A 129 7.10 8.01 -7.92
C VAL A 129 6.21 7.37 -8.97
N SER A 130 6.78 6.53 -9.81
CA SER A 130 6.06 5.88 -10.92
C SER A 130 4.99 4.91 -10.42
N PRO A 131 3.92 4.66 -11.19
CA PRO A 131 2.95 3.62 -10.89
C PRO A 131 3.63 2.25 -10.74
N TYR A 132 3.13 1.46 -9.78
CA TYR A 132 3.62 0.11 -9.54
C TYR A 132 2.60 -0.93 -9.97
N ARG A 133 3.03 -1.85 -10.84
CA ARG A 133 2.18 -2.93 -11.39
C ARG A 133 2.91 -4.24 -11.37
N THR A 134 2.32 -5.24 -10.75
CA THR A 134 2.80 -6.62 -10.75
C THR A 134 1.75 -7.56 -11.35
N TRP A 135 2.21 -8.72 -11.81
CA TRP A 135 1.38 -9.81 -12.29
C TRP A 135 1.82 -11.10 -11.62
N ASP A 136 0.85 -11.83 -11.10
CA ASP A 136 1.03 -13.15 -10.51
C ASP A 136 0.26 -14.17 -11.35
N ALA A 137 0.85 -15.32 -11.60
CA ALA A 137 0.22 -16.41 -12.34
C ALA A 137 0.26 -17.71 -11.54
N GLN A 138 -0.80 -18.50 -11.60
CA GLN A 138 -0.89 -19.81 -10.98
C GLN A 138 -1.61 -20.79 -11.91
N ILE A 139 -1.16 -22.05 -11.92
CA ILE A 139 -1.89 -23.18 -12.44
C ILE A 139 -2.07 -24.20 -11.32
N ALA A 140 -3.22 -24.87 -11.29
CA ALA A 140 -3.47 -25.92 -10.31
C ALA A 140 -4.15 -27.14 -10.98
N TYR A 141 -3.87 -28.29 -10.43
CA TYR A 141 -4.48 -29.57 -10.75
C TYR A 141 -5.07 -30.18 -9.50
N GLY A 142 -6.32 -30.61 -9.54
CA GLY A 142 -6.99 -31.25 -8.41
C GLY A 142 -7.68 -32.54 -8.80
N ASP A 143 -7.27 -33.64 -8.17
CA ASP A 143 -7.96 -34.91 -8.28
C ASP A 143 -8.79 -35.14 -7.00
N ASP A 144 -10.08 -34.90 -7.11
CA ASP A 144 -11.01 -35.01 -5.97
C ASP A 144 -11.13 -36.49 -5.48
N ARG A 145 -10.86 -37.50 -6.35
CA ARG A 145 -10.91 -38.91 -5.99
C ARG A 145 -9.69 -39.36 -5.20
N ALA A 146 -8.54 -38.85 -5.57
CA ALA A 146 -7.29 -39.14 -4.86
C ALA A 146 -7.08 -38.24 -3.64
N GLY A 147 -7.93 -37.24 -3.41
CA GLY A 147 -7.74 -36.23 -2.36
C GLY A 147 -6.50 -35.37 -2.58
N LEU A 148 -5.98 -35.31 -3.80
CA LEU A 148 -4.67 -34.70 -4.10
C LEU A 148 -4.82 -33.44 -4.95
N ARG A 149 -4.15 -32.37 -4.53
CA ARG A 149 -4.12 -31.09 -5.23
C ARG A 149 -2.69 -30.56 -5.33
N PHE A 150 -2.33 -30.14 -6.54
CA PHE A 150 -1.06 -29.47 -6.83
C PHE A 150 -1.34 -28.05 -7.30
N ALA A 151 -0.50 -27.12 -6.91
CA ALA A 151 -0.50 -25.79 -7.49
C ALA A 151 0.94 -25.30 -7.66
N ALA A 152 1.22 -24.71 -8.82
CA ALA A 152 2.47 -24.06 -9.10
C ALA A 152 2.20 -22.62 -9.53
N GLY A 153 3.02 -21.69 -9.09
CA GLY A 153 2.80 -20.29 -9.43
C GLY A 153 4.06 -19.45 -9.42
N VAL A 154 3.91 -18.29 -10.04
CA VAL A 154 4.95 -17.26 -10.14
C VAL A 154 4.37 -15.96 -9.63
N LYS A 155 5.02 -15.38 -8.63
CA LYS A 155 4.78 -14.02 -8.15
C LYS A 155 5.63 -13.04 -8.94
N ASN A 156 5.07 -11.87 -9.24
CA ASN A 156 5.75 -10.82 -10.00
C ASN A 156 6.40 -11.36 -11.29
N VAL A 157 5.59 -11.93 -12.19
CA VAL A 157 6.01 -12.62 -13.43
C VAL A 157 7.04 -11.81 -14.23
N PHE A 158 6.87 -10.49 -14.30
CA PHE A 158 7.73 -9.59 -15.06
C PHE A 158 8.93 -9.07 -14.28
N ASN A 159 9.14 -9.56 -13.05
CA ASN A 159 10.26 -9.13 -12.17
C ASN A 159 10.34 -7.61 -12.01
N ARG A 160 9.18 -6.96 -11.82
CA ARG A 160 9.10 -5.50 -11.68
C ARG A 160 9.76 -5.07 -10.37
N PRO A 161 10.84 -4.26 -10.40
CA PRO A 161 11.42 -3.71 -9.18
C PRO A 161 10.55 -2.59 -8.61
N PRO A 162 10.69 -2.27 -7.32
CA PRO A 162 10.11 -1.08 -6.73
C PRO A 162 10.52 0.19 -7.47
N PRO A 163 9.63 1.16 -7.65
CA PRO A 163 10.03 2.48 -8.14
C PRO A 163 10.82 3.21 -7.07
N VAL A 164 11.77 4.05 -7.53
CA VAL A 164 12.61 4.83 -6.63
C VAL A 164 11.79 5.91 -5.93
N SER A 165 11.96 6.03 -4.60
CA SER A 165 11.37 7.04 -3.73
C SER A 165 12.44 7.65 -2.82
N ASN A 166 12.31 8.95 -2.50
CA ASN A 166 13.23 9.72 -1.65
C ASN A 166 12.62 10.07 -0.29
N GLN A 167 11.59 9.32 0.15
CA GLN A 167 10.95 9.56 1.44
C GLN A 167 11.95 9.42 2.62
N SER A 168 11.66 10.09 3.76
CA SER A 168 12.60 10.17 4.88
C SER A 168 12.59 8.95 5.79
N ASP A 169 11.45 8.24 5.89
CA ASP A 169 11.27 7.19 6.89
C ASP A 169 12.14 5.95 6.60
N THR A 170 12.39 5.67 5.32
CA THR A 170 13.22 4.53 4.89
C THR A 170 14.28 4.97 3.87
N PHE A 171 14.93 6.11 4.10
CA PHE A 171 15.88 6.75 3.18
C PHE A 171 17.03 5.84 2.70
N GLN A 172 17.37 4.80 3.48
CA GLN A 172 18.49 3.89 3.15
C GLN A 172 18.15 2.89 2.04
N VAL A 173 16.87 2.63 1.76
CA VAL A 173 16.46 1.60 0.79
C VAL A 173 16.11 2.15 -0.60
N GLY A 174 15.91 3.47 -0.73
CA GLY A 174 15.66 4.14 -2.01
C GLY A 174 14.31 3.80 -2.66
N TYR A 175 13.38 3.21 -1.92
CA TYR A 175 12.00 2.93 -2.33
C TYR A 175 11.08 2.96 -1.10
N ASP A 176 9.76 3.04 -1.33
CA ASP A 176 8.76 2.97 -0.26
C ASP A 176 8.28 1.51 -0.08
N PRO A 177 8.63 0.84 1.05
CA PRO A 177 8.24 -0.55 1.30
C PRO A 177 6.75 -0.73 1.57
N THR A 178 6.00 0.34 1.89
CA THR A 178 4.54 0.29 2.05
C THR A 178 3.82 0.30 0.70
N TYR A 179 4.50 0.80 -0.33
CA TYR A 179 3.98 0.94 -1.68
C TYR A 179 4.34 -0.25 -2.58
N ALA A 180 5.56 -0.76 -2.52
CA ALA A 180 6.08 -1.76 -3.43
C ALA A 180 6.88 -2.86 -2.73
N ASP A 181 6.72 -4.11 -3.21
CA ASP A 181 7.42 -5.29 -2.69
C ASP A 181 8.78 -5.45 -3.39
N PRO A 182 9.90 -5.45 -2.65
CA PRO A 182 11.26 -5.56 -3.21
C PRO A 182 11.67 -6.97 -3.59
N ARG A 183 10.94 -8.02 -3.20
CA ARG A 183 11.35 -9.42 -3.36
C ARG A 183 11.54 -9.87 -4.81
N GLY A 184 11.02 -9.11 -5.79
CA GLY A 184 11.13 -9.47 -7.20
C GLY A 184 10.28 -10.69 -7.55
N ARG A 185 10.76 -11.47 -8.56
CA ARG A 185 10.07 -12.69 -9.01
C ARG A 185 10.29 -13.83 -8.03
N GLY A 186 9.19 -14.45 -7.60
CA GLY A 186 9.21 -15.64 -6.76
C GLY A 186 8.45 -16.81 -7.37
N TYR A 187 8.94 -18.02 -7.18
CA TYR A 187 8.27 -19.26 -7.60
C TYR A 187 7.80 -20.03 -6.39
N TYR A 188 6.68 -20.72 -6.51
CA TYR A 188 6.20 -21.60 -5.46
C TYR A 188 5.52 -22.86 -6.01
N LEU A 189 5.61 -23.92 -5.22
CA LEU A 189 4.88 -25.16 -5.42
C LEU A 189 4.10 -25.47 -4.14
N ARG A 190 2.85 -25.87 -4.28
CA ARG A 190 1.99 -26.27 -3.17
C ARG A 190 1.39 -27.64 -3.49
N VAL A 191 1.49 -28.55 -2.53
CA VAL A 191 0.84 -29.88 -2.57
C VAL A 191 -0.08 -29.98 -1.36
N VAL A 192 -1.31 -30.40 -1.59
CA VAL A 192 -2.30 -30.63 -0.53
C VAL A 192 -2.85 -32.03 -0.73
N TYR A 193 -2.83 -32.83 0.33
CA TYR A 193 -3.42 -34.15 0.37
C TYR A 193 -4.44 -34.22 1.52
N GLY A 194 -5.66 -34.68 1.21
CA GLY A 194 -6.71 -34.91 2.19
C GLY A 194 -7.03 -36.37 2.24
N TRP A 195 -6.84 -37.00 3.38
CA TRP A 195 -7.33 -38.37 3.64
C TRP A 195 -8.79 -38.34 4.12
N HIS A 196 -9.55 -39.28 3.67
CA HIS A 196 -10.96 -39.50 4.04
C HIS A 196 -11.06 -40.71 4.99
#